data_a8556296770477b76821466e4c9ebbb8
#
_entry.id   a8556296770477b76821466e4c9ebbb8
#
_cell.length_a   1.000
_cell.length_b   1.000
_cell.length_c   1.000
_cell.angle_alpha   90.00
_cell.angle_beta   90.00
_cell.angle_gamma   90.00
#
_symmetry.space_group_name_H-M   'P 1'
#
loop_
_entity.id
_entity.type
_entity.pdbx_description
1 polymer ?
#
loop_
_entity_poly.entity_id
_entity_poly.type
_entity_poly.pdbx_seq_one_letter_code
_entity_poly.pdbx_strand_id
1 'polypeptide(L)'
;MASISMTAAPDIPRHPAWLLPGIMIVLSAVTLLAAFTLPGDDQIWYFLPFTFLGNSLAPLPYDGAVIYLGSHYPIWLVVVLGVFGTVIIEAWNMEVLARILGRDGTRGFRRHPLTRWMLRWYERAPFWSLVGTCILPIVPHYPMRVLAVLARYPLWKYQLSVIIGRGGRYAWLGALGWALHIPGKWIAIASAVLLIFAFRGARRMNRYEEPVAAEGVG
;
A
#
# COMPACT_ATOMS: atom_id res chain seq x y z
N MET A 1 -24.70 -17.07 7.40
CA MET A 1 -23.45 -16.33 7.59
C MET A 1 -22.35 -17.37 7.74
N ALA A 2 -21.49 -17.53 6.73
CA ALA A 2 -20.36 -18.45 6.82
C ALA A 2 -19.32 -17.81 7.75
N SER A 3 -19.08 -18.44 8.91
CA SER A 3 -17.99 -18.05 9.79
C SER A 3 -16.68 -18.21 9.00
N ILE A 4 -15.96 -17.12 8.79
CA ILE A 4 -14.64 -17.16 8.15
C ILE A 4 -13.73 -17.98 9.08
N SER A 5 -13.47 -19.24 8.70
CA SER A 5 -12.55 -20.11 9.42
C SER A 5 -11.12 -19.59 9.20
N MET A 6 -10.60 -18.89 10.18
CA MET A 6 -9.24 -18.31 10.16
C MET A 6 -8.17 -19.28 10.70
N THR A 7 -8.44 -20.60 10.75
CA THR A 7 -7.58 -21.58 11.41
C THR A 7 -6.55 -22.24 10.48
N ALA A 8 -6.72 -22.14 9.17
CA ALA A 8 -5.81 -22.76 8.23
C ALA A 8 -4.77 -21.74 7.71
N ALA A 9 -3.55 -22.21 7.42
CA ALA A 9 -2.50 -21.37 6.83
C ALA A 9 -2.96 -20.76 5.48
N PRO A 10 -2.62 -19.51 5.16
CA PRO A 10 -3.02 -18.90 3.89
C PRO A 10 -2.43 -19.68 2.70
N ASP A 11 -3.22 -19.81 1.62
CA ASP A 11 -2.73 -20.37 0.36
C ASP A 11 -1.68 -19.42 -0.22
N ILE A 12 -0.42 -19.85 -0.19
CA ILE A 12 0.68 -19.10 -0.79
C ILE A 12 0.67 -19.43 -2.28
N PRO A 13 0.63 -18.43 -3.18
CA PRO A 13 0.76 -18.66 -4.61
C PRO A 13 2.01 -19.49 -4.92
N ARG A 14 1.90 -20.49 -5.80
CA ARG A 14 2.99 -21.40 -6.17
C ARG A 14 4.03 -20.77 -7.13
N HIS A 15 4.06 -19.45 -7.22
CA HIS A 15 5.07 -18.76 -8.00
C HIS A 15 6.41 -18.75 -7.27
N PRO A 16 7.55 -18.84 -8.00
CA PRO A 16 8.86 -18.68 -7.39
C PRO A 16 8.95 -17.30 -6.72
N ALA A 17 9.49 -17.26 -5.49
CA ALA A 17 9.52 -16.08 -4.63
C ALA A 17 10.21 -14.85 -5.27
N TRP A 18 11.08 -15.08 -6.26
CA TRP A 18 11.83 -14.05 -6.98
C TRP A 18 11.08 -13.47 -8.18
N LEU A 19 9.96 -14.06 -8.62
CA LEU A 19 9.27 -13.64 -9.86
C LEU A 19 8.78 -12.20 -9.80
N LEU A 20 7.96 -11.87 -8.80
CA LEU A 20 7.42 -10.50 -8.65
C LEU A 20 8.52 -9.46 -8.36
N PRO A 21 9.46 -9.69 -7.41
CA PRO A 21 10.61 -8.80 -7.26
C PRO A 21 11.43 -8.64 -8.53
N GLY A 22 11.66 -9.73 -9.28
CA GLY A 22 12.35 -9.70 -10.57
C GLY A 22 11.65 -8.81 -11.59
N ILE A 23 10.34 -8.95 -11.74
CA ILE A 23 9.52 -8.08 -12.61
C ILE A 23 9.66 -6.61 -12.19
N MET A 24 9.54 -6.29 -10.89
CA MET A 24 9.67 -4.93 -10.39
C MET A 24 11.06 -4.34 -10.67
N ILE A 25 12.13 -5.13 -10.48
CA ILE A 25 13.50 -4.70 -10.77
C ILE A 25 13.67 -4.42 -12.26
N VAL A 26 13.23 -5.32 -13.13
CA VAL A 26 13.33 -5.15 -14.59
C VAL A 26 12.55 -3.93 -15.05
N LEU A 27 11.29 -3.77 -14.61
CA LEU A 27 10.48 -2.60 -14.96
C LEU A 27 11.11 -1.30 -14.45
N SER A 28 11.65 -1.30 -13.22
CA SER A 28 12.36 -0.14 -12.68
C SER A 28 13.61 0.19 -13.49
N ALA A 29 14.41 -0.83 -13.87
CA ALA A 29 15.60 -0.62 -14.67
C ALA A 29 15.28 -0.06 -16.07
N VAL A 30 14.24 -0.60 -16.73
CA VAL A 30 13.79 -0.13 -18.04
C VAL A 30 13.30 1.33 -17.98
N THR A 31 12.48 1.69 -16.99
CA THR A 31 11.98 3.08 -16.86
C THR A 31 13.07 4.05 -16.46
N LEU A 32 14.01 3.66 -15.60
CA LEU A 32 15.17 4.48 -15.27
C LEU A 32 16.10 4.66 -16.48
N LEU A 33 16.35 3.60 -17.25
CA LEU A 33 17.13 3.70 -18.47
C LEU A 33 16.46 4.64 -19.48
N ALA A 34 15.13 4.57 -19.64
CA ALA A 34 14.38 5.49 -20.47
C ALA A 34 14.53 6.94 -20.00
N ALA A 35 14.48 7.20 -18.68
CA ALA A 35 14.69 8.52 -18.11
C ALA A 35 16.08 9.11 -18.41
N PHE A 36 17.11 8.26 -18.56
CA PHE A 36 18.48 8.72 -18.87
C PHE A 36 18.78 8.81 -20.36
N THR A 37 18.05 8.08 -21.21
CA THR A 37 18.37 7.97 -22.65
C THR A 37 17.43 8.77 -23.55
N LEU A 38 16.19 9.00 -23.10
CA LEU A 38 15.22 9.78 -23.88
C LEU A 38 15.37 11.27 -23.57
N PRO A 39 15.41 12.12 -24.60
CA PRO A 39 15.49 13.57 -24.41
C PRO A 39 14.14 14.09 -23.87
N GLY A 40 14.19 14.79 -22.74
CA GLY A 40 13.02 15.42 -22.12
C GLY A 40 13.12 15.40 -20.59
N ASP A 41 12.44 16.33 -19.94
CA ASP A 41 12.34 16.43 -18.47
C ASP A 41 11.24 15.47 -17.95
N ASP A 42 11.20 14.24 -18.45
CA ASP A 42 10.10 13.33 -18.25
C ASP A 42 10.21 12.61 -16.91
N GLN A 43 9.85 13.33 -15.84
CA GLN A 43 9.76 12.82 -14.48
C GLN A 43 8.79 11.62 -14.35
N ILE A 44 7.94 11.42 -15.34
CA ILE A 44 6.99 10.30 -15.39
C ILE A 44 7.71 8.93 -15.37
N TRP A 45 8.94 8.85 -15.91
CA TRP A 45 9.72 7.61 -15.92
C TRP A 45 10.13 7.15 -14.52
N TYR A 46 10.31 8.08 -13.58
CA TYR A 46 10.60 7.77 -12.17
C TYR A 46 9.36 7.33 -11.40
N PHE A 47 8.17 7.52 -11.96
CA PHE A 47 6.93 7.27 -11.25
C PHE A 47 6.69 5.78 -10.97
N LEU A 48 7.04 4.89 -11.91
CA LEU A 48 6.83 3.45 -11.73
C LEU A 48 7.73 2.86 -10.62
N PRO A 49 9.07 3.09 -10.61
CA PRO A 49 9.92 2.69 -9.49
C PRO A 49 9.44 3.29 -8.16
N PHE A 50 9.05 4.56 -8.17
CA PHE A 50 8.52 5.22 -6.98
C PHE A 50 7.18 4.60 -6.52
N THR A 51 6.35 4.13 -7.45
CA THR A 51 5.10 3.43 -7.12
C THR A 51 5.38 2.12 -6.38
N PHE A 52 6.39 1.36 -6.78
CA PHE A 52 6.78 0.14 -6.07
C PHE A 52 7.24 0.45 -4.65
N LEU A 53 8.08 1.46 -4.46
CA LEU A 53 8.53 1.88 -3.15
C LEU A 53 7.40 2.45 -2.30
N GLY A 54 6.59 3.36 -2.86
CA GLY A 54 5.53 4.08 -2.16
C GLY A 54 4.34 3.22 -1.72
N ASN A 55 4.05 2.15 -2.45
CA ASN A 55 3.01 1.19 -2.10
C ASN A 55 3.56 -0.10 -1.46
N SER A 56 4.85 -0.16 -1.14
CA SER A 56 5.45 -1.24 -0.38
C SER A 56 4.94 -1.25 1.08
N LEU A 57 5.50 -2.12 1.90
CA LEU A 57 5.22 -2.14 3.34
C LEU A 57 5.78 -0.90 4.08
N ALA A 58 6.65 -0.12 3.44
CA ALA A 58 7.19 1.12 4.00
C ALA A 58 6.20 2.29 3.84
N PRO A 59 5.98 3.11 4.88
CA PRO A 59 5.06 4.25 4.82
C PRO A 59 5.72 5.45 4.11
N LEU A 60 5.71 5.47 2.78
CA LEU A 60 6.16 6.62 2.00
C LEU A 60 4.98 7.53 1.60
N PRO A 61 5.19 8.85 1.50
CA PRO A 61 4.15 9.81 1.13
C PRO A 61 3.88 9.80 -0.39
N TYR A 62 3.35 8.68 -0.87
CA TYR A 62 3.09 8.43 -2.29
C TYR A 62 2.06 9.39 -2.90
N ASP A 63 1.05 9.79 -2.12
CA ASP A 63 -0.03 10.67 -2.58
C ASP A 63 0.49 12.03 -3.07
N GLY A 64 1.54 12.55 -2.44
CA GLY A 64 2.19 13.79 -2.87
C GLY A 64 2.75 13.70 -4.29
N ALA A 65 3.35 12.56 -4.66
CA ALA A 65 3.84 12.35 -6.02
C ALA A 65 2.70 12.29 -7.04
N VAL A 66 1.57 11.66 -6.70
CA VAL A 66 0.39 11.62 -7.57
C VAL A 66 -0.17 13.02 -7.81
N ILE A 67 -0.27 13.85 -6.76
CA ILE A 67 -0.71 15.25 -6.88
C ILE A 67 0.27 16.04 -7.76
N TYR A 68 1.58 15.90 -7.53
CA TYR A 68 2.61 16.57 -8.31
C TYR A 68 2.53 16.20 -9.79
N LEU A 69 2.49 14.91 -10.10
CA LEU A 69 2.43 14.44 -11.49
C LEU A 69 1.10 14.83 -12.17
N GLY A 70 0.00 14.85 -11.44
CA GLY A 70 -1.29 15.30 -11.95
C GLY A 70 -1.32 16.78 -12.36
N SER A 71 -0.40 17.62 -11.82
CA SER A 71 -0.23 19.01 -12.28
C SER A 71 0.64 19.16 -13.54
N HIS A 72 1.39 18.12 -13.93
CA HIS A 72 2.35 18.17 -15.05
C HIS A 72 1.98 17.24 -16.21
N TYR A 73 1.23 16.16 -15.93
CA TYR A 73 0.91 15.12 -16.91
C TYR A 73 -0.60 14.88 -16.99
N PRO A 74 -1.11 14.31 -18.09
CA PRO A 74 -2.51 13.91 -18.21
C PRO A 74 -2.92 12.95 -17.10
N ILE A 75 -4.02 13.22 -16.41
CA ILE A 75 -4.49 12.47 -15.25
C ILE A 75 -4.64 10.97 -15.56
N TRP A 76 -5.16 10.63 -16.75
CA TRP A 76 -5.31 9.23 -17.16
C TRP A 76 -3.98 8.47 -17.20
N LEU A 77 -2.89 9.13 -17.62
CA LEU A 77 -1.56 8.51 -17.66
C LEU A 77 -1.05 8.22 -16.25
N VAL A 78 -1.20 9.17 -15.32
CA VAL A 78 -0.82 9.00 -13.91
C VAL A 78 -1.64 7.87 -13.27
N VAL A 79 -2.94 7.80 -13.58
CA VAL A 79 -3.83 6.73 -13.09
C VAL A 79 -3.38 5.36 -13.62
N VAL A 80 -3.18 5.23 -14.93
CA VAL A 80 -2.83 3.94 -15.55
C VAL A 80 -1.49 3.44 -15.02
N LEU A 81 -0.44 4.27 -15.01
CA LEU A 81 0.88 3.89 -14.52
C LEU A 81 0.86 3.59 -13.00
N GLY A 82 0.17 4.44 -12.23
CA GLY A 82 0.03 4.25 -10.79
C GLY A 82 -0.72 2.97 -10.43
N VAL A 83 -1.82 2.68 -11.11
CA VAL A 83 -2.59 1.44 -10.90
C VAL A 83 -1.78 0.22 -11.34
N PHE A 84 -1.13 0.28 -12.51
CA PHE A 84 -0.30 -0.81 -13.01
C PHE A 84 0.80 -1.19 -12.02
N GLY A 85 1.59 -0.21 -11.55
CA GLY A 85 2.62 -0.45 -10.55
C GLY A 85 2.04 -0.94 -9.22
N THR A 86 0.90 -0.38 -8.81
CA THR A 86 0.25 -0.79 -7.54
C THR A 86 -0.24 -2.23 -7.58
N VAL A 87 -0.80 -2.71 -8.68
CA VAL A 87 -1.25 -4.10 -8.83
C VAL A 87 -0.09 -5.08 -8.65
N ILE A 88 1.06 -4.78 -9.21
CA ILE A 88 2.25 -5.63 -9.11
C ILE A 88 2.77 -5.68 -7.67
N ILE A 89 2.96 -4.51 -7.05
CA ILE A 89 3.48 -4.44 -5.67
C ILE A 89 2.48 -5.01 -4.65
N GLU A 90 1.18 -4.84 -4.87
CA GLU A 90 0.16 -5.41 -3.99
C GLU A 90 0.12 -6.94 -4.07
N ALA A 91 0.32 -7.54 -5.24
CA ALA A 91 0.47 -8.98 -5.37
C ALA A 91 1.65 -9.49 -4.54
N TRP A 92 2.80 -8.81 -4.64
CA TRP A 92 3.99 -9.14 -3.84
C TRP A 92 3.76 -8.93 -2.33
N ASN A 93 3.13 -7.83 -1.94
CA ASN A 93 2.78 -7.56 -0.54
C ASN A 93 1.89 -8.67 0.05
N MET A 94 0.91 -9.17 -0.71
CA MET A 94 0.05 -10.27 -0.28
C MET A 94 0.84 -11.56 -0.07
N GLU A 95 1.79 -11.88 -0.96
CA GLU A 95 2.67 -13.04 -0.79
C GLU A 95 3.57 -12.92 0.44
N VAL A 96 4.21 -11.77 0.63
CA VAL A 96 5.08 -11.52 1.79
C VAL A 96 4.28 -11.63 3.08
N LEU A 97 3.11 -11.00 3.15
CA LEU A 97 2.23 -11.07 4.30
C LEU A 97 1.75 -12.50 4.58
N ALA A 98 1.38 -13.26 3.54
CA ALA A 98 0.99 -14.66 3.71
C ALA A 98 2.11 -15.50 4.34
N ARG A 99 3.37 -15.27 3.93
CA ARG A 99 4.53 -15.95 4.52
C ARG A 99 4.82 -15.53 5.96
N ILE A 100 4.66 -14.23 6.28
CA ILE A 100 4.89 -13.70 7.63
C ILE A 100 3.79 -14.17 8.58
N LEU A 101 2.52 -14.06 8.18
CA LEU A 101 1.36 -14.38 9.01
C LEU A 101 1.16 -15.88 9.21
N GLY A 102 1.71 -16.73 8.34
CA GLY A 102 1.74 -18.19 8.53
C GLY A 102 2.65 -18.65 9.68
N ARG A 103 3.44 -17.75 10.30
CA ARG A 103 4.37 -18.01 11.40
C ARG A 103 3.94 -17.35 12.71
N ASP A 104 2.74 -17.67 13.21
CA ASP A 104 2.24 -17.28 14.57
C ASP A 104 2.01 -15.78 14.88
N GLY A 105 2.16 -14.86 13.91
CA GLY A 105 2.09 -13.40 14.14
C GLY A 105 0.70 -12.77 14.37
N THR A 106 -0.39 -13.57 14.50
CA THR A 106 -1.76 -13.01 14.38
C THR A 106 -2.45 -12.57 15.68
N ARG A 107 -1.94 -13.01 16.84
CA ARG A 107 -2.64 -12.82 18.14
C ARG A 107 -2.72 -11.35 18.60
N GLY A 108 -1.63 -10.59 18.44
CA GLY A 108 -1.58 -9.17 18.85
C GLY A 108 -2.43 -8.26 17.95
N PHE A 109 -2.41 -8.52 16.65
CA PHE A 109 -3.13 -7.73 15.65
C PHE A 109 -4.66 -7.73 15.88
N ARG A 110 -5.24 -8.86 16.29
CA ARG A 110 -6.68 -9.01 16.55
C ARG A 110 -7.19 -8.24 17.77
N ARG A 111 -6.32 -7.90 18.73
CA ARG A 111 -6.71 -7.22 19.97
C ARG A 111 -6.92 -5.72 19.81
N HIS A 112 -6.35 -5.12 18.78
CA HIS A 112 -6.43 -3.67 18.55
C HIS A 112 -7.87 -3.24 18.21
N PRO A 113 -8.42 -2.18 18.84
CA PRO A 113 -9.82 -1.75 18.66
C PRO A 113 -10.12 -1.34 17.20
N LEU A 114 -9.16 -0.72 16.51
CA LEU A 114 -9.28 -0.35 15.10
C LEU A 114 -9.42 -1.61 14.23
N THR A 115 -8.63 -2.66 14.49
CA THR A 115 -8.72 -3.93 13.76
C THR A 115 -10.07 -4.59 13.93
N ARG A 116 -10.64 -4.58 15.16
CA ARG A 116 -11.98 -5.12 15.42
C ARG A 116 -13.09 -4.34 14.72
N TRP A 117 -12.96 -3.01 14.64
CA TRP A 117 -13.88 -2.16 13.89
C TRP A 117 -13.81 -2.47 12.39
N MET A 118 -12.62 -2.54 11.81
CA MET A 118 -12.39 -2.85 10.41
C MET A 118 -12.85 -4.28 10.06
N LEU A 119 -12.65 -5.25 10.97
CA LEU A 119 -13.10 -6.63 10.78
C LEU A 119 -14.63 -6.71 10.60
N ARG A 120 -15.41 -5.97 11.40
CA ARG A 120 -16.87 -5.93 11.27
C ARG A 120 -17.34 -5.43 9.90
N TRP A 121 -16.67 -4.44 9.32
CA TRP A 121 -16.95 -3.96 7.97
C TRP A 121 -16.52 -4.96 6.92
N TYR A 122 -15.35 -5.55 7.09
CA TYR A 122 -14.81 -6.56 6.19
C TYR A 122 -15.72 -7.80 6.12
N GLU A 123 -16.24 -8.30 7.25
CA GLU A 123 -17.14 -9.45 7.30
C GLU A 123 -18.48 -9.20 6.58
N ARG A 124 -18.96 -7.96 6.57
CA ARG A 124 -20.22 -7.60 5.91
C ARG A 124 -20.07 -7.47 4.40
N ALA A 125 -19.02 -6.82 3.94
CA ALA A 125 -18.80 -6.48 2.54
C ALA A 125 -17.31 -6.39 2.21
N PRO A 126 -16.58 -7.53 2.11
CA PRO A 126 -15.11 -7.51 2.00
C PRO A 126 -14.62 -6.74 0.78
N PHE A 127 -15.26 -6.89 -0.37
CA PHE A 127 -14.89 -6.17 -1.59
C PHE A 127 -15.00 -4.65 -1.43
N TRP A 128 -16.15 -4.17 -0.97
CA TRP A 128 -16.40 -2.73 -0.83
C TRP A 128 -15.61 -2.10 0.31
N SER A 129 -15.32 -2.86 1.36
CA SER A 129 -14.44 -2.40 2.44
C SER A 129 -13.00 -2.19 1.94
N LEU A 130 -12.50 -3.09 1.08
CA LEU A 130 -11.21 -2.94 0.42
C LEU A 130 -11.20 -1.74 -0.52
N VAL A 131 -12.22 -1.58 -1.37
CA VAL A 131 -12.37 -0.42 -2.27
C VAL A 131 -12.38 0.88 -1.47
N GLY A 132 -13.20 0.97 -0.42
CA GLY A 132 -13.32 2.17 0.41
C GLY A 132 -12.02 2.58 1.07
N THR A 133 -11.27 1.62 1.63
CA THR A 133 -9.96 1.91 2.26
C THR A 133 -8.87 2.24 1.24
N CYS A 134 -9.00 1.80 -0.01
CA CYS A 134 -8.10 2.20 -1.08
C CYS A 134 -8.37 3.62 -1.59
N ILE A 135 -9.65 4.05 -1.63
CA ILE A 135 -10.04 5.41 -2.07
C ILE A 135 -9.68 6.45 -1.02
N LEU A 136 -10.00 6.19 0.26
CA LEU A 136 -9.87 7.16 1.34
C LEU A 136 -8.44 7.21 1.88
N PRO A 137 -7.73 8.36 1.78
CA PRO A 137 -6.34 8.47 2.26
C PRO A 137 -6.24 8.42 3.80
N ILE A 138 -7.32 8.75 4.51
CA ILE A 138 -7.34 8.82 5.98
C ILE A 138 -7.42 7.42 6.60
N VAL A 139 -8.03 6.46 5.90
CA VAL A 139 -8.20 5.10 6.43
C VAL A 139 -6.97 4.26 6.08
N PRO A 140 -6.25 3.72 7.08
CA PRO A 140 -5.08 2.91 6.80
C PRO A 140 -5.48 1.61 6.07
N HIS A 141 -4.95 1.41 4.87
CA HIS A 141 -5.22 0.23 4.06
C HIS A 141 -4.54 -1.05 4.59
N TYR A 142 -3.42 -0.89 5.32
CA TYR A 142 -2.63 -2.01 5.82
C TYR A 142 -3.42 -3.05 6.63
N PRO A 143 -4.26 -2.69 7.62
CA PRO A 143 -5.08 -3.66 8.34
C PRO A 143 -6.02 -4.46 7.44
N MET A 144 -6.60 -3.82 6.41
CA MET A 144 -7.49 -4.52 5.46
C MET A 144 -6.72 -5.52 4.59
N ARG A 145 -5.48 -5.20 4.22
CA ARG A 145 -4.58 -6.12 3.52
C ARG A 145 -4.31 -7.37 4.37
N VAL A 146 -3.98 -7.18 5.65
CA VAL A 146 -3.77 -8.28 6.60
C VAL A 146 -5.04 -9.14 6.75
N LEU A 147 -6.21 -8.52 6.88
CA LEU A 147 -7.49 -9.23 6.96
C LEU A 147 -7.78 -10.03 5.69
N ALA A 148 -7.48 -9.49 4.51
CA ALA A 148 -7.66 -10.19 3.24
C ALA A 148 -6.79 -11.46 3.17
N VAL A 149 -5.53 -11.39 3.62
CA VAL A 149 -4.65 -12.57 3.71
C VAL A 149 -5.20 -13.60 4.70
N LEU A 150 -5.58 -13.17 5.90
CA LEU A 150 -6.09 -14.04 6.95
C LEU A 150 -7.42 -14.71 6.57
N ALA A 151 -8.28 -14.00 5.84
CA ALA A 151 -9.55 -14.51 5.32
C ALA A 151 -9.40 -15.34 4.05
N ARG A 152 -8.17 -15.54 3.53
CA ARG A 152 -7.93 -16.22 2.24
C ARG A 152 -8.75 -15.61 1.10
N TYR A 153 -8.85 -14.28 1.11
CA TYR A 153 -9.66 -13.61 0.10
C TYR A 153 -9.07 -13.83 -1.29
N PRO A 154 -9.88 -14.19 -2.30
CA PRO A 154 -9.38 -14.50 -3.64
C PRO A 154 -8.56 -13.35 -4.21
N LEU A 155 -7.31 -13.62 -4.64
CA LEU A 155 -6.36 -12.61 -5.11
C LEU A 155 -6.94 -11.74 -6.23
N TRP A 156 -7.67 -12.34 -7.18
CA TRP A 156 -8.26 -11.58 -8.28
C TRP A 156 -9.33 -10.57 -7.82
N LYS A 157 -10.16 -10.92 -6.81
CA LYS A 157 -11.13 -9.99 -6.21
C LYS A 157 -10.43 -8.88 -5.43
N TYR A 158 -9.35 -9.24 -4.72
CA TYR A 158 -8.50 -8.28 -4.04
C TYR A 158 -7.90 -7.29 -5.04
N GLN A 159 -7.27 -7.78 -6.11
CA GLN A 159 -6.69 -6.94 -7.15
C GLN A 159 -7.73 -6.04 -7.84
N LEU A 160 -8.94 -6.57 -8.12
CA LEU A 160 -10.02 -5.76 -8.68
C LEU A 160 -10.44 -4.63 -7.72
N SER A 161 -10.53 -4.91 -6.42
CA SER A 161 -10.82 -3.86 -5.43
C SER A 161 -9.71 -2.79 -5.34
N VAL A 162 -8.46 -3.21 -5.49
CA VAL A 162 -7.30 -2.30 -5.56
C VAL A 162 -7.34 -1.44 -6.82
N ILE A 163 -7.61 -2.03 -7.98
CA ILE A 163 -7.74 -1.30 -9.26
C ILE A 163 -8.80 -0.20 -9.16
N ILE A 164 -9.99 -0.55 -8.69
CA ILE A 164 -11.09 0.41 -8.54
C ILE A 164 -10.76 1.47 -7.48
N GLY A 165 -10.31 1.03 -6.31
CA GLY A 165 -10.06 1.93 -5.19
C GLY A 165 -8.86 2.87 -5.42
N ARG A 166 -7.73 2.32 -5.86
CA ARG A 166 -6.51 3.12 -6.16
C ARG A 166 -6.69 3.94 -7.43
N GLY A 167 -7.36 3.40 -8.45
CA GLY A 167 -7.69 4.16 -9.66
C GLY A 167 -8.52 5.40 -9.33
N GLY A 168 -9.59 5.25 -8.54
CA GLY A 168 -10.38 6.36 -8.04
C GLY A 168 -9.55 7.35 -7.22
N ARG A 169 -8.69 6.86 -6.30
CA ARG A 169 -7.80 7.71 -5.50
C ARG A 169 -6.83 8.50 -6.37
N TYR A 170 -6.17 7.88 -7.33
CA TYR A 170 -5.21 8.57 -8.20
C TYR A 170 -5.91 9.55 -9.13
N ALA A 171 -7.11 9.24 -9.59
CA ALA A 171 -7.89 10.14 -10.42
C ALA A 171 -8.23 11.44 -9.69
N TRP A 172 -8.78 11.36 -8.46
CA TRP A 172 -9.13 12.58 -7.73
C TRP A 172 -7.90 13.32 -7.19
N LEU A 173 -6.83 12.63 -6.75
CA LEU A 173 -5.59 13.28 -6.35
C LEU A 173 -4.89 13.97 -7.54
N GLY A 174 -4.87 13.31 -8.70
CA GLY A 174 -4.36 13.90 -9.93
C GLY A 174 -5.19 15.11 -10.37
N ALA A 175 -6.52 15.03 -10.28
CA ALA A 175 -7.41 16.16 -10.54
C ALA A 175 -7.19 17.32 -9.57
N LEU A 176 -6.93 17.04 -8.30
CA LEU A 176 -6.57 18.04 -7.30
C LEU A 176 -5.24 18.72 -7.67
N GLY A 177 -4.24 17.94 -8.08
CA GLY A 177 -2.96 18.46 -8.56
C GLY A 177 -3.13 19.38 -9.76
N TRP A 178 -3.92 18.94 -10.75
CA TRP A 178 -4.24 19.72 -11.94
C TRP A 178 -4.99 21.03 -11.59
N ALA A 179 -5.97 20.97 -10.69
CA ALA A 179 -6.78 22.14 -10.33
C ALA A 179 -6.00 23.17 -9.51
N LEU A 180 -5.16 22.73 -8.56
CA LEU A 180 -4.49 23.62 -7.61
C LEU A 180 -3.11 24.07 -8.06
N HIS A 181 -2.51 23.43 -9.06
CA HIS A 181 -1.16 23.73 -9.56
C HIS A 181 -0.14 23.93 -8.42
N ILE A 182 -0.16 23.03 -7.42
CA ILE A 182 0.64 23.16 -6.21
C ILE A 182 2.14 23.07 -6.57
N PRO A 183 2.95 24.08 -6.26
CA PRO A 183 4.39 24.02 -6.49
C PRO A 183 5.02 22.82 -5.76
N GLY A 184 5.89 22.05 -6.45
CA GLY A 184 6.50 20.83 -5.93
C GLY A 184 7.20 20.99 -4.58
N LYS A 185 7.76 22.19 -4.29
CA LYS A 185 8.37 22.52 -2.99
C LYS A 185 7.41 22.35 -1.81
N TRP A 186 6.14 22.72 -1.95
CA TRP A 186 5.16 22.58 -0.88
C TRP A 186 4.75 21.12 -0.67
N ILE A 187 4.65 20.35 -1.76
CA ILE A 187 4.41 18.91 -1.71
C ILE A 187 5.57 18.20 -1.01
N ALA A 188 6.82 18.57 -1.34
CA ALA A 188 8.01 18.02 -0.71
C ALA A 188 8.06 18.34 0.80
N ILE A 189 7.76 19.58 1.20
CA ILE A 189 7.71 19.99 2.61
C ILE A 189 6.61 19.20 3.35
N ALA A 190 5.39 19.14 2.81
CA ALA A 190 4.29 18.39 3.43
C ALA A 190 4.63 16.90 3.57
N SER A 191 5.24 16.31 2.55
CA SER A 191 5.69 14.92 2.56
C SER A 191 6.76 14.67 3.63
N ALA A 192 7.74 15.55 3.75
CA ALA A 192 8.79 15.47 4.77
C ALA A 192 8.20 15.57 6.19
N VAL A 193 7.26 16.49 6.41
CA VAL A 193 6.57 16.63 7.69
C VAL A 193 5.80 15.36 8.04
N LEU A 194 5.04 14.79 7.09
CA LEU A 194 4.31 13.53 7.30
C LEU A 194 5.25 12.37 7.64
N LEU A 195 6.40 12.26 6.98
CA LEU A 195 7.41 11.25 7.28
C LEU A 195 7.95 11.41 8.72
N ILE A 196 8.27 12.63 9.13
CA ILE A 196 8.76 12.91 10.50
C ILE A 196 7.71 12.47 11.53
N PHE A 197 6.43 12.78 11.31
CA PHE A 197 5.35 12.35 12.20
C PHE A 197 5.17 10.83 12.21
N ALA A 198 5.23 10.17 11.05
CA ALA A 198 5.15 8.72 10.95
C ALA A 198 6.29 8.04 11.71
N PHE A 199 7.55 8.50 11.55
CA PHE A 199 8.70 7.96 12.29
C PHE A 199 8.62 8.22 13.80
N ARG A 200 8.15 9.40 14.21
CA ARG A 200 7.94 9.71 15.64
C ARG A 200 6.86 8.84 16.25
N GLY A 201 5.76 8.62 15.52
CA GLY A 201 4.69 7.72 15.93
C GLY A 201 5.17 6.27 16.10
N ALA A 202 5.90 5.74 15.13
CA ALA A 202 6.46 4.40 15.17
C ALA A 202 7.43 4.22 16.36
N ARG A 203 8.31 5.20 16.64
CA ARG A 203 9.22 5.16 17.80
C ARG A 203 8.49 5.19 19.14
N ARG A 204 7.34 5.86 19.23
CA ARG A 204 6.53 5.87 20.45
C ARG A 204 5.89 4.51 20.70
N MET A 205 5.40 3.83 19.68
CA MET A 205 4.77 2.51 19.82
C MET A 205 5.78 1.46 20.33
N ASN A 206 7.00 1.43 19.82
CA ASN A 206 8.05 0.51 20.29
C ASN A 206 8.41 0.70 21.78
N ARG A 207 8.26 1.90 22.34
CA ARG A 207 8.53 2.14 23.78
C ARG A 207 7.47 1.58 24.72
N TYR A 208 6.26 1.28 24.22
CA TYR A 208 5.17 0.71 25.04
C TYR A 208 5.19 -0.83 25.08
N GLU A 209 6.02 -1.49 24.25
CA GLU A 209 6.14 -2.95 24.24
C GLU A 209 7.21 -3.51 25.17
N GLU A 210 8.13 -2.68 25.68
CA GLU A 210 9.24 -3.13 26.54
C GLU A 210 8.92 -3.44 28.03
N PRO A 211 7.84 -2.98 28.70
CA PRO A 211 7.70 -3.19 30.15
C PRO A 211 7.13 -4.56 30.58
N VAL A 212 6.65 -5.40 29.70
CA VAL A 212 5.94 -6.65 30.11
C VAL A 212 6.86 -7.87 30.20
N ALA A 213 8.07 -7.78 29.67
CA ALA A 213 9.02 -8.90 29.70
C ALA A 213 9.88 -8.98 30.98
N ALA A 214 9.88 -7.94 31.82
CA ALA A 214 10.77 -7.87 33.00
C ALA A 214 10.13 -8.32 34.35
N GLU A 215 8.80 -8.54 34.41
CA GLU A 215 8.14 -8.90 35.67
C GLU A 215 7.78 -10.40 35.81
N GLY A 216 8.28 -11.26 34.95
CA GLY A 216 7.89 -12.67 34.89
C GLY A 216 8.93 -13.68 35.36
N VAL A 217 10.02 -13.29 36.03
CA VAL A 217 11.01 -14.22 36.62
C VAL A 217 11.34 -13.77 38.03
N GLY A 218 10.53 -14.19 38.96
CA GLY A 218 10.73 -14.11 40.37
C GLY A 218 10.05 -15.29 41.05
#